data_5d474f35b3f012e5ec4cb7c0ea40dccc
#
_entry.id   5d474f35b3f012e5ec4cb7c0ea40dccc
#
_cell.length_a   1.000
_cell.length_b   1.000
_cell.length_c   1.000
_cell.angle_alpha   90.00
_cell.angle_beta   90.00
_cell.angle_gamma   90.00
#
_symmetry.space_group_name_H-M   'P 1'
#
loop_
_entity.id
_entity.type
_entity.pdbx_description
1 polymer ?
#
loop_
_entity_poly.entity_id
_entity_poly.type
_entity_poly.pdbx_seq_one_letter_code
_entity_poly.pdbx_strand_id
1 'polypeptide(L)'
;MAGCLSGCLAGLAHADAYLPKSDTQVLATVPARASDPRARELVALREAWRKDPKDVDAAVRLAHRYFDEVAAEGDPRYVGYAQAALQPWWALPDPPTDVRVLRAMLLQFDHRFAPALADLDAALLEEPDNGVAWSWRTAILLVLADYSKARQSCEQMAPLTTPLVATACRAQVDGLSGHAAPAAAALHAALNVQRDASAAERLWCLTRLAELEERRGEFAAAEAAFREAITLGVPDVYLLAAYADFLLDRGRAAQVLTLLKDSERADVLLLRLAQAAKVLRDPTAERYAREMAARFDAARRRGDTTHRKEESRFVLAVQGDAPRALALAQENYAVQREPVDARILLEAALAARNAAAAKPALDWLAASGIESVALQPLAVQLNVQLKALR
;
A
#
# COMPACT_ATOMS: atom_id res chain seq x y z
N MET A 1 -44.03 -51.10 -16.50
CA MET A 1 -43.86 -49.98 -15.57
C MET A 1 -42.76 -49.12 -16.12
N ALA A 2 -43.14 -47.99 -16.73
CA ALA A 2 -42.20 -47.01 -17.32
C ALA A 2 -41.92 -45.92 -16.30
N GLY A 3 -40.68 -45.79 -15.87
CA GLY A 3 -40.24 -44.71 -14.98
C GLY A 3 -39.71 -43.54 -15.78
N CYS A 4 -40.41 -42.37 -15.74
CA CYS A 4 -39.96 -41.12 -16.29
C CYS A 4 -38.83 -40.54 -15.43
N LEU A 5 -37.64 -40.39 -15.98
CA LEU A 5 -36.55 -39.59 -15.45
C LEU A 5 -36.76 -38.14 -15.97
N SER A 6 -37.27 -37.26 -15.13
CA SER A 6 -37.27 -35.82 -15.38
C SER A 6 -35.90 -35.25 -15.07
N GLY A 7 -35.12 -34.93 -16.10
CA GLY A 7 -33.88 -34.18 -15.99
C GLY A 7 -34.17 -32.71 -15.74
N CYS A 8 -33.83 -32.18 -14.56
CA CYS A 8 -33.76 -30.73 -14.33
C CYS A 8 -32.55 -30.15 -15.05
N LEU A 9 -32.75 -29.50 -16.17
CA LEU A 9 -31.80 -28.59 -16.80
C LEU A 9 -31.78 -27.31 -15.97
N ALA A 10 -30.77 -27.17 -15.11
CA ALA A 10 -30.46 -25.89 -14.49
C ALA A 10 -29.90 -24.95 -15.57
N GLY A 11 -30.76 -24.07 -16.08
CA GLY A 11 -30.37 -23.00 -16.99
C GLY A 11 -29.37 -22.09 -16.26
N LEU A 12 -28.18 -21.97 -16.82
CA LEU A 12 -27.23 -20.91 -16.46
C LEU A 12 -27.90 -19.58 -16.78
N ALA A 13 -28.39 -18.88 -15.76
CA ALA A 13 -28.84 -17.51 -15.91
C ALA A 13 -27.61 -16.64 -16.25
N HIS A 14 -27.39 -16.39 -17.53
CA HIS A 14 -26.51 -15.32 -17.97
C HIS A 14 -27.26 -14.02 -17.64
N ALA A 15 -26.73 -13.25 -16.71
CA ALA A 15 -27.20 -11.89 -16.54
C ALA A 15 -26.77 -11.09 -17.78
N ASP A 16 -27.71 -10.83 -18.66
CA ASP A 16 -27.48 -9.96 -19.82
C ASP A 16 -27.05 -8.57 -19.34
N ALA A 17 -26.13 -7.95 -20.09
CA ALA A 17 -25.69 -6.59 -19.82
C ALA A 17 -26.92 -5.65 -19.83
N TYR A 18 -27.05 -4.85 -18.75
CA TYR A 18 -28.15 -3.86 -18.69
C TYR A 18 -27.93 -2.80 -19.79
N LEU A 19 -28.86 -2.68 -20.70
CA LEU A 19 -28.86 -1.65 -21.73
C LEU A 19 -29.85 -0.54 -21.33
N PRO A 20 -29.43 0.73 -21.33
CA PRO A 20 -30.31 1.86 -21.06
C PRO A 20 -31.44 1.91 -22.09
N LYS A 21 -32.65 2.28 -21.63
CA LYS A 21 -33.82 2.41 -22.50
C LYS A 21 -33.80 3.70 -23.35
N SER A 22 -33.00 4.68 -22.98
CA SER A 22 -32.77 5.93 -23.72
C SER A 22 -31.43 6.54 -23.29
N ASP A 23 -30.86 7.38 -24.12
CA ASP A 23 -29.62 8.13 -23.89
C ASP A 23 -29.74 9.11 -22.72
N THR A 24 -30.94 9.47 -22.31
CA THR A 24 -31.24 10.36 -21.18
C THR A 24 -31.49 9.63 -19.89
N GLN A 25 -31.44 8.31 -19.89
CA GLN A 25 -31.69 7.51 -18.67
C GLN A 25 -30.54 7.66 -17.67
N VAL A 26 -30.85 8.18 -16.48
CA VAL A 26 -29.89 8.23 -15.36
C VAL A 26 -29.67 6.82 -14.82
N LEU A 27 -28.47 6.28 -15.00
CA LEU A 27 -28.08 4.95 -14.55
C LEU A 27 -27.58 4.95 -13.10
N ALA A 28 -26.94 6.03 -12.69
CA ALA A 28 -26.49 6.24 -11.33
C ALA A 28 -26.39 7.74 -11.05
N THR A 29 -26.69 8.13 -9.83
CA THR A 29 -26.40 9.49 -9.35
C THR A 29 -25.08 9.46 -8.59
N VAL A 30 -24.07 10.11 -9.13
CA VAL A 30 -22.80 10.30 -8.44
C VAL A 30 -22.98 11.46 -7.46
N PRO A 31 -22.67 11.30 -6.17
CA PRO A 31 -22.72 12.42 -5.22
C PRO A 31 -21.93 13.60 -5.77
N ALA A 32 -22.56 14.79 -5.84
CA ALA A 32 -21.91 15.97 -6.34
C ALA A 32 -20.79 16.40 -5.40
N ARG A 33 -19.52 16.20 -5.78
CA ARG A 33 -18.34 16.71 -5.08
C ARG A 33 -18.09 18.19 -5.33
N ALA A 34 -19.07 18.94 -5.85
CA ALA A 34 -18.91 20.34 -6.21
C ALA A 34 -18.48 21.24 -5.02
N SER A 35 -18.80 20.82 -3.78
CA SER A 35 -18.37 21.50 -2.56
C SER A 35 -17.00 21.06 -2.04
N ASP A 36 -16.44 19.96 -2.55
CA ASP A 36 -15.13 19.46 -2.13
C ASP A 36 -14.03 20.36 -2.71
N PRO A 37 -13.20 21.02 -1.88
CA PRO A 37 -12.11 21.87 -2.33
C PRO A 37 -11.12 21.10 -3.22
N ARG A 38 -10.82 19.84 -2.92
CA ARG A 38 -9.89 19.00 -3.68
C ARG A 38 -10.42 18.70 -5.08
N ALA A 39 -11.72 18.43 -5.20
CA ALA A 39 -12.34 18.18 -6.51
C ALA A 39 -12.33 19.45 -7.38
N ARG A 40 -12.58 20.63 -6.79
CA ARG A 40 -12.52 21.92 -7.50
C ARG A 40 -11.11 22.24 -7.98
N GLU A 41 -10.10 22.02 -7.13
CA GLU A 41 -8.70 22.20 -7.49
C GLU A 41 -8.32 21.30 -8.67
N LEU A 42 -8.68 20.02 -8.61
CA LEU A 42 -8.40 19.07 -9.69
C LEU A 42 -9.06 19.49 -11.02
N VAL A 43 -10.29 20.01 -10.99
CA VAL A 43 -10.95 20.56 -12.18
C VAL A 43 -10.15 21.74 -12.74
N ALA A 44 -9.74 22.70 -11.87
CA ALA A 44 -8.98 23.87 -12.31
C ALA A 44 -7.61 23.49 -12.92
N LEU A 45 -6.90 22.52 -12.32
CA LEU A 45 -5.63 22.03 -12.86
C LEU A 45 -5.81 21.32 -14.23
N ARG A 46 -6.87 20.53 -14.39
CA ARG A 46 -7.22 19.92 -15.70
C ARG A 46 -7.50 20.96 -16.75
N GLU A 47 -8.24 22.01 -16.43
CA GLU A 47 -8.54 23.10 -17.34
C GLU A 47 -7.29 23.89 -17.73
N ALA A 48 -6.39 24.15 -16.77
CA ALA A 48 -5.11 24.80 -17.05
C ALA A 48 -4.25 23.96 -18.01
N TRP A 49 -4.07 22.66 -17.73
CA TRP A 49 -3.32 21.75 -18.58
C TRP A 49 -3.92 21.59 -19.99
N ARG A 50 -5.24 21.56 -20.13
CA ARG A 50 -5.91 21.43 -21.44
C ARG A 50 -5.65 22.60 -22.38
N LYS A 51 -5.33 23.79 -21.86
CA LYS A 51 -5.00 24.99 -22.65
C LYS A 51 -3.68 24.83 -23.39
N ASP A 52 -2.69 24.22 -22.72
CA ASP A 52 -1.40 23.87 -23.30
C ASP A 52 -0.88 22.55 -22.68
N PRO A 53 -1.15 21.39 -23.32
CA PRO A 53 -0.68 20.10 -22.84
C PRO A 53 0.84 19.91 -22.92
N LYS A 54 1.58 20.88 -23.48
CA LYS A 54 3.04 20.91 -23.54
C LYS A 54 3.66 21.85 -22.49
N ASP A 55 2.86 22.54 -21.72
CA ASP A 55 3.32 23.27 -20.53
C ASP A 55 3.72 22.27 -19.45
N VAL A 56 5.02 22.14 -19.22
CA VAL A 56 5.60 21.18 -18.27
C VAL A 56 5.13 21.46 -16.85
N ASP A 57 5.02 22.73 -16.45
CA ASP A 57 4.63 23.10 -15.08
C ASP A 57 3.16 22.76 -14.82
N ALA A 58 2.28 22.99 -15.80
CA ALA A 58 0.87 22.61 -15.69
C ALA A 58 0.70 21.08 -15.63
N ALA A 59 1.47 20.33 -16.43
CA ALA A 59 1.47 18.87 -16.44
C ALA A 59 1.97 18.29 -15.11
N VAL A 60 3.08 18.82 -14.58
CA VAL A 60 3.68 18.42 -13.30
C VAL A 60 2.71 18.66 -12.15
N ARG A 61 2.13 19.86 -12.03
CA ARG A 61 1.13 20.16 -10.99
C ARG A 61 -0.08 19.24 -11.06
N LEU A 62 -0.59 18.97 -12.26
CA LEU A 62 -1.72 18.05 -12.45
C LEU A 62 -1.37 16.62 -12.08
N ALA A 63 -0.19 16.13 -12.49
CA ALA A 63 0.27 14.78 -12.20
C ALA A 63 0.50 14.58 -10.69
N HIS A 64 1.09 15.54 -9.99
CA HIS A 64 1.19 15.52 -8.53
C HIS A 64 -0.18 15.42 -7.88
N ARG A 65 -1.11 16.27 -8.31
CA ARG A 65 -2.46 16.27 -7.75
C ARG A 65 -3.21 14.94 -7.97
N TYR A 66 -2.99 14.29 -9.12
CA TYR A 66 -3.50 12.93 -9.33
C TYR A 66 -2.85 11.93 -8.40
N PHE A 67 -1.54 12.04 -8.17
CA PHE A 67 -0.83 11.14 -7.24
C PHE A 67 -1.33 11.29 -5.79
N ASP A 68 -1.64 12.52 -5.35
CA ASP A 68 -2.27 12.77 -4.03
C ASP A 68 -3.65 12.09 -3.92
N GLU A 69 -4.43 12.05 -5.02
CA GLU A 69 -5.72 11.33 -5.02
C GLU A 69 -5.55 9.81 -4.90
N VAL A 70 -4.43 9.25 -5.38
CA VAL A 70 -4.12 7.82 -5.14
C VAL A 70 -3.97 7.56 -3.64
N ALA A 71 -3.22 8.40 -2.93
CA ALA A 71 -3.02 8.27 -1.49
C ALA A 71 -4.33 8.46 -0.71
N ALA A 72 -5.16 9.41 -1.14
CA ALA A 72 -6.40 9.76 -0.45
C ALA A 72 -7.54 8.75 -0.68
N GLU A 73 -7.68 8.21 -1.91
CA GLU A 73 -8.82 7.39 -2.31
C GLU A 73 -8.48 5.93 -2.62
N GLY A 74 -7.19 5.61 -2.84
CA GLY A 74 -6.75 4.27 -3.22
C GLY A 74 -7.23 3.84 -4.60
N ASP A 75 -7.56 4.79 -5.50
CA ASP A 75 -8.04 4.51 -6.85
C ASP A 75 -6.86 4.51 -7.85
N PRO A 76 -6.46 3.35 -8.38
CA PRO A 76 -5.29 3.25 -9.26
C PRO A 76 -5.46 3.96 -10.61
N ARG A 77 -6.68 4.35 -10.99
CA ARG A 77 -6.93 5.10 -12.24
C ARG A 77 -6.21 6.45 -12.24
N TYR A 78 -6.01 7.04 -11.07
CA TYR A 78 -5.27 8.31 -10.95
C TYR A 78 -3.80 8.17 -11.34
N VAL A 79 -3.18 6.99 -11.18
CA VAL A 79 -1.83 6.70 -11.70
C VAL A 79 -1.80 6.85 -13.21
N GLY A 80 -2.76 6.24 -13.92
CA GLY A 80 -2.89 6.36 -15.36
C GLY A 80 -3.15 7.79 -15.83
N TYR A 81 -3.95 8.57 -15.06
CA TYR A 81 -4.18 9.99 -15.37
C TYR A 81 -2.91 10.85 -15.16
N ALA A 82 -2.14 10.58 -14.11
CA ALA A 82 -0.85 11.24 -13.89
C ALA A 82 0.14 10.94 -15.03
N GLN A 83 0.26 9.67 -15.42
CA GLN A 83 1.09 9.24 -16.53
C GLN A 83 0.65 9.89 -17.85
N ALA A 84 -0.66 9.99 -18.12
CA ALA A 84 -1.20 10.63 -19.32
C ALA A 84 -0.89 12.13 -19.36
N ALA A 85 -0.90 12.82 -18.21
CA ALA A 85 -0.50 14.23 -18.14
C ALA A 85 0.99 14.44 -18.49
N LEU A 86 1.86 13.48 -18.16
CA LEU A 86 3.29 13.51 -18.43
C LEU A 86 3.67 12.89 -19.79
N GLN A 87 2.70 12.44 -20.58
CA GLN A 87 2.93 11.68 -21.81
C GLN A 87 3.94 12.33 -22.79
N PRO A 88 3.94 13.67 -23.04
CA PRO A 88 4.90 14.29 -23.96
C PRO A 88 6.37 14.06 -23.58
N TRP A 89 6.66 13.86 -22.30
CA TRP A 89 8.02 13.67 -21.79
C TRP A 89 8.32 12.24 -21.32
N TRP A 90 7.29 11.39 -21.25
CA TRP A 90 7.38 10.06 -20.62
C TRP A 90 8.47 9.17 -21.21
N ALA A 91 8.60 9.17 -22.54
CA ALA A 91 9.57 8.34 -23.25
C ALA A 91 10.92 9.02 -23.48
N LEU A 92 11.07 10.28 -23.08
CA LEU A 92 12.36 10.97 -23.26
C LEU A 92 13.42 10.32 -22.36
N PRO A 93 14.63 10.09 -22.89
CA PRO A 93 15.74 9.60 -22.07
C PRO A 93 16.15 10.64 -21.01
N ASP A 94 15.98 11.91 -21.33
CA ASP A 94 16.36 13.05 -20.50
C ASP A 94 15.19 14.06 -20.42
N PRO A 95 14.15 13.79 -19.63
CA PRO A 95 13.05 14.72 -19.40
C PRO A 95 13.43 15.76 -18.34
N PRO A 96 12.69 16.88 -18.21
CA PRO A 96 12.86 17.82 -17.11
C PRO A 96 12.88 17.13 -15.74
N THR A 97 13.67 17.62 -14.79
CA THR A 97 13.89 16.98 -13.47
C THR A 97 12.61 16.68 -12.73
N ASP A 98 11.65 17.62 -12.68
CA ASP A 98 10.36 17.41 -12.01
C ASP A 98 9.55 16.27 -12.65
N VAL A 99 9.58 16.16 -14.00
CA VAL A 99 8.94 15.05 -14.72
C VAL A 99 9.65 13.74 -14.39
N ARG A 100 10.98 13.75 -14.30
CA ARG A 100 11.79 12.57 -13.96
C ARG A 100 11.45 12.05 -12.56
N VAL A 101 11.34 12.94 -11.57
CA VAL A 101 10.94 12.59 -10.20
C VAL A 101 9.53 12.00 -10.17
N LEU A 102 8.56 12.66 -10.82
CA LEU A 102 7.19 12.13 -10.92
C LEU A 102 7.12 10.79 -11.67
N ARG A 103 7.90 10.62 -12.75
CA ARG A 103 8.00 9.34 -13.45
C ARG A 103 8.51 8.24 -12.52
N ALA A 104 9.50 8.54 -11.70
CA ALA A 104 9.99 7.60 -10.68
C ALA A 104 8.93 7.23 -9.66
N MET A 105 8.13 8.20 -9.19
CA MET A 105 7.02 7.96 -8.27
C MET A 105 5.97 7.00 -8.87
N LEU A 106 5.62 7.19 -10.14
CA LEU A 106 4.67 6.33 -10.85
C LEU A 106 5.26 4.95 -11.15
N LEU A 107 6.54 4.87 -11.53
CA LEU A 107 7.26 3.61 -11.74
C LEU A 107 7.37 2.80 -10.43
N GLN A 108 7.57 3.45 -9.30
CA GLN A 108 7.58 2.80 -7.98
C GLN A 108 6.20 2.20 -7.67
N PHE A 109 5.12 2.90 -7.96
CA PHE A 109 3.76 2.39 -7.79
C PHE A 109 3.53 1.10 -8.59
N ASP A 110 4.11 1.02 -9.79
CA ASP A 110 4.09 -0.16 -10.65
C ASP A 110 5.15 -1.22 -10.27
N HIS A 111 5.81 -1.08 -9.12
CA HIS A 111 6.91 -1.93 -8.64
C HIS A 111 8.10 -2.03 -9.60
N ARG A 112 8.29 -1.05 -10.46
CA ARG A 112 9.42 -0.91 -11.37
C ARG A 112 10.56 -0.15 -10.71
N PHE A 113 11.10 -0.73 -9.63
CA PHE A 113 12.03 -0.04 -8.74
C PHE A 113 13.37 0.32 -9.39
N ALA A 114 13.93 -0.54 -10.22
CA ALA A 114 15.22 -0.25 -10.85
C ALA A 114 15.19 0.98 -11.78
N PRO A 115 14.24 1.11 -12.74
CA PRO A 115 14.13 2.33 -13.52
C PRO A 115 13.70 3.56 -12.68
N ALA A 116 12.91 3.38 -11.62
CA ALA A 116 12.57 4.48 -10.72
C ALA A 116 13.81 5.02 -9.99
N LEU A 117 14.67 4.14 -9.45
CA LEU A 117 15.95 4.56 -8.84
C LEU A 117 16.87 5.23 -9.85
N ALA A 118 16.95 4.75 -11.10
CA ALA A 118 17.76 5.38 -12.14
C ALA A 118 17.29 6.82 -12.45
N ASP A 119 15.97 7.04 -12.50
CA ASP A 119 15.42 8.39 -12.66
C ASP A 119 15.73 9.29 -11.46
N LEU A 120 15.61 8.77 -10.23
CA LEU A 120 15.92 9.54 -9.03
C LEU A 120 17.42 9.84 -8.90
N ASP A 121 18.28 8.88 -9.19
CA ASP A 121 19.72 9.08 -9.18
C ASP A 121 20.15 10.13 -10.22
N ALA A 122 19.54 10.12 -11.41
CA ALA A 122 19.78 11.14 -12.43
C ALA A 122 19.25 12.53 -12.01
N ALA A 123 18.06 12.61 -11.41
CA ALA A 123 17.51 13.86 -10.86
C ALA A 123 18.43 14.47 -9.79
N LEU A 124 18.96 13.63 -8.89
CA LEU A 124 19.87 14.06 -7.82
C LEU A 124 21.27 14.42 -8.28
N LEU A 125 21.70 14.01 -9.48
CA LEU A 125 22.93 14.53 -10.11
C LEU A 125 22.75 15.97 -10.60
N GLU A 126 21.56 16.33 -11.07
CA GLU A 126 21.22 17.67 -11.54
C GLU A 126 20.85 18.60 -10.39
N GLU A 127 20.05 18.10 -9.43
CA GLU A 127 19.54 18.82 -8.28
C GLU A 127 19.84 18.05 -6.98
N PRO A 128 21.06 18.15 -6.43
CA PRO A 128 21.44 17.44 -5.20
C PRO A 128 20.62 17.83 -3.96
N ASP A 129 19.96 18.99 -3.99
CA ASP A 129 19.09 19.54 -2.96
C ASP A 129 17.60 19.22 -3.16
N ASN A 130 17.25 18.32 -4.09
CA ASN A 130 15.89 17.87 -4.31
C ASN A 130 15.45 16.88 -3.20
N GLY A 131 14.85 17.44 -2.13
CA GLY A 131 14.39 16.65 -0.96
C GLY A 131 13.32 15.62 -1.31
N VAL A 132 12.48 15.88 -2.33
CA VAL A 132 11.46 14.94 -2.80
C VAL A 132 12.10 13.71 -3.43
N ALA A 133 13.12 13.92 -4.27
CA ALA A 133 13.87 12.83 -4.89
C ALA A 133 14.57 11.95 -3.84
N TRP A 134 15.21 12.55 -2.82
CA TRP A 134 15.80 11.80 -1.70
C TRP A 134 14.77 11.01 -0.92
N SER A 135 13.59 11.58 -0.67
CA SER A 135 12.49 10.90 0.05
C SER A 135 12.02 9.64 -0.70
N TRP A 136 11.74 9.76 -2.00
CA TRP A 136 11.30 8.63 -2.82
C TRP A 136 12.40 7.57 -3.02
N ARG A 137 13.65 8.02 -3.16
CA ARG A 137 14.79 7.11 -3.18
C ARG A 137 14.87 6.29 -1.88
N THR A 138 14.69 6.94 -0.74
CA THR A 138 14.64 6.24 0.56
C THR A 138 13.50 5.21 0.59
N ALA A 139 12.29 5.60 0.19
CA ALA A 139 11.13 4.73 0.20
C ALA A 139 11.36 3.46 -0.64
N ILE A 140 11.90 3.60 -1.86
CA ILE A 140 12.21 2.45 -2.73
C ILE A 140 13.29 1.56 -2.11
N LEU A 141 14.34 2.14 -1.54
CA LEU A 141 15.42 1.38 -0.92
C LEU A 141 14.96 0.60 0.31
N LEU A 142 14.00 1.14 1.08
CA LEU A 142 13.37 0.43 2.19
C LEU A 142 12.56 -0.79 1.70
N VAL A 143 11.79 -0.63 0.62
CA VAL A 143 11.04 -1.73 -0.02
C VAL A 143 11.99 -2.82 -0.53
N LEU A 144 13.15 -2.45 -1.02
CA LEU A 144 14.19 -3.39 -1.49
C LEU A 144 15.05 -3.97 -0.36
N ALA A 145 14.84 -3.54 0.89
CA ALA A 145 15.64 -3.88 2.06
C ALA A 145 17.13 -3.45 1.96
N ASP A 146 17.46 -2.43 1.17
CA ASP A 146 18.79 -1.81 1.13
C ASP A 146 18.88 -0.69 2.18
N TYR A 147 18.90 -1.10 3.45
CA TYR A 147 18.86 -0.16 4.58
C TYR A 147 20.10 0.74 4.66
N SER A 148 21.24 0.29 4.15
CA SER A 148 22.47 1.11 4.10
C SER A 148 22.29 2.32 3.19
N LYS A 149 21.81 2.11 1.96
CA LYS A 149 21.56 3.21 1.03
C LYS A 149 20.35 4.05 1.44
N ALA A 150 19.32 3.45 2.05
CA ALA A 150 18.20 4.19 2.61
C ALA A 150 18.68 5.17 3.70
N ARG A 151 19.57 4.75 4.58
CA ARG A 151 20.19 5.61 5.61
C ARG A 151 20.93 6.78 5.00
N GLN A 152 21.77 6.52 4.00
CA GLN A 152 22.49 7.58 3.28
C GLN A 152 21.53 8.58 2.65
N SER A 153 20.42 8.11 2.05
CA SER A 153 19.40 8.99 1.48
C SER A 153 18.70 9.84 2.56
N CYS A 154 18.39 9.28 3.73
CA CYS A 154 17.86 10.04 4.86
C CYS A 154 18.85 11.13 5.35
N GLU A 155 20.14 10.82 5.37
CA GLU A 155 21.18 11.78 5.77
C GLU A 155 21.27 12.95 4.79
N GLN A 156 21.21 12.68 3.48
CA GLN A 156 21.18 13.72 2.45
C GLN A 156 19.90 14.56 2.50
N MET A 157 18.74 13.93 2.78
CA MET A 157 17.48 14.61 2.89
C MET A 157 17.38 15.49 4.16
N ALA A 158 18.06 15.14 5.24
CA ALA A 158 17.90 15.77 6.54
C ALA A 158 18.03 17.31 6.55
N PRO A 159 19.01 17.95 5.87
CA PRO A 159 19.10 19.42 5.80
C PRO A 159 18.04 20.07 4.90
N LEU A 160 17.30 19.27 4.10
CA LEU A 160 16.36 19.74 3.07
C LEU A 160 14.90 19.65 3.51
N THR A 161 14.64 19.17 4.73
CA THR A 161 13.29 18.92 5.25
C THR A 161 13.17 19.38 6.71
N THR A 162 11.95 19.22 7.29
CA THR A 162 11.76 19.54 8.70
C THR A 162 12.49 18.54 9.61
N PRO A 163 12.91 18.94 10.82
CA PRO A 163 13.55 18.02 11.78
C PRO A 163 12.65 16.83 12.14
N LEU A 164 11.32 17.00 12.11
CA LEU A 164 10.36 15.91 12.33
C LEU A 164 10.45 14.86 11.23
N VAL A 165 10.38 15.27 9.96
CA VAL A 165 10.46 14.38 8.80
C VAL A 165 11.84 13.71 8.72
N ALA A 166 12.92 14.45 8.96
CA ALA A 166 14.28 13.90 9.03
C ALA A 166 14.43 12.83 10.11
N THR A 167 13.83 13.06 11.29
CA THR A 167 13.84 12.08 12.39
C THR A 167 13.02 10.84 12.02
N ALA A 168 11.84 11.01 11.42
CA ALA A 168 10.99 9.89 11.01
C ALA A 168 11.65 9.04 9.92
N CYS A 169 12.35 9.65 8.95
CA CYS A 169 13.13 8.92 7.94
C CYS A 169 14.17 8.01 8.59
N ARG A 170 14.99 8.54 9.51
CA ARG A 170 16.00 7.74 10.23
C ARG A 170 15.35 6.67 11.10
N ALA A 171 14.28 7.01 11.85
CA ALA A 171 13.58 6.08 12.71
C ALA A 171 12.99 4.89 11.92
N GLN A 172 12.56 5.12 10.69
CA GLN A 172 12.06 4.06 9.82
C GLN A 172 13.18 3.08 9.44
N VAL A 173 14.35 3.57 9.05
CA VAL A 173 15.53 2.73 8.74
C VAL A 173 16.01 2.00 9.99
N ASP A 174 16.16 2.71 11.10
CA ASP A 174 16.65 2.16 12.38
C ASP A 174 15.70 1.09 12.92
N GLY A 175 14.40 1.32 12.86
CA GLY A 175 13.37 0.36 13.28
C GLY A 175 13.29 -0.91 12.42
N LEU A 176 13.89 -0.90 11.22
CA LEU A 176 13.99 -2.05 10.33
C LEU A 176 15.37 -2.75 10.42
N SER A 177 16.31 -2.22 11.19
CA SER A 177 17.69 -2.69 11.29
C SER A 177 18.16 -2.89 12.74
N GLY A 178 17.27 -3.34 13.64
CA GLY A 178 17.61 -3.75 15.00
C GLY A 178 17.78 -2.61 16.01
N HIS A 179 17.23 -1.44 15.74
CA HIS A 179 17.30 -0.27 16.62
C HIS A 179 15.91 0.34 16.89
N ALA A 180 14.89 -0.51 17.06
CA ALA A 180 13.51 -0.06 17.16
C ALA A 180 13.22 0.81 18.40
N ALA A 181 13.77 0.46 19.56
CA ALA A 181 13.51 1.20 20.80
C ALA A 181 14.06 2.64 20.76
N PRO A 182 15.34 2.91 20.43
CA PRO A 182 15.84 4.28 20.30
C PRO A 182 15.16 5.05 19.17
N ALA A 183 14.80 4.39 18.07
CA ALA A 183 14.08 5.00 16.95
C ALA A 183 12.69 5.51 17.39
N ALA A 184 11.94 4.70 18.13
CA ALA A 184 10.62 5.10 18.65
C ALA A 184 10.76 6.29 19.63
N ALA A 185 11.71 6.22 20.55
CA ALA A 185 11.96 7.31 21.51
C ALA A 185 12.30 8.64 20.81
N ALA A 186 13.16 8.59 19.77
CA ALA A 186 13.52 9.77 18.99
C ALA A 186 12.31 10.37 18.26
N LEU A 187 11.46 9.52 17.65
CA LEU A 187 10.29 9.98 16.92
C LEU A 187 9.20 10.52 17.84
N HIS A 188 8.99 9.91 19.02
CA HIS A 188 8.14 10.46 20.07
C HIS A 188 8.59 11.85 20.51
N ALA A 189 9.89 12.02 20.77
CA ALA A 189 10.44 13.30 21.18
C ALA A 189 10.25 14.37 20.07
N ALA A 190 10.52 14.03 18.82
CA ALA A 190 10.34 14.95 17.70
C ALA A 190 8.87 15.39 17.50
N LEU A 191 7.90 14.47 17.61
CA LEU A 191 6.47 14.76 17.54
C LEU A 191 5.99 15.69 18.68
N ASN A 192 6.57 15.54 19.87
CA ASN A 192 6.25 16.37 21.03
C ASN A 192 6.84 17.80 20.92
N VAL A 193 8.01 17.94 20.30
CA VAL A 193 8.66 19.25 20.09
C VAL A 193 8.01 20.02 18.95
N GLN A 194 7.70 19.35 17.83
CA GLN A 194 7.18 20.00 16.61
C GLN A 194 5.67 19.81 16.48
N ARG A 195 4.93 20.43 17.42
CA ARG A 195 3.46 20.34 17.46
C ARG A 195 2.78 21.14 16.36
N ASP A 196 3.47 22.13 15.81
CA ASP A 196 3.04 23.03 14.73
C ASP A 196 3.37 22.53 13.33
N ALA A 197 3.97 21.33 13.22
CA ALA A 197 4.17 20.65 11.93
C ALA A 197 2.83 20.48 11.20
N SER A 198 2.87 20.49 9.87
CA SER A 198 1.68 20.34 9.04
C SER A 198 0.93 19.02 9.34
N ALA A 199 -0.39 19.00 9.13
CA ALA A 199 -1.19 17.79 9.34
C ALA A 199 -0.69 16.60 8.51
N ALA A 200 -0.21 16.85 7.29
CA ALA A 200 0.36 15.82 6.42
C ALA A 200 1.66 15.23 6.98
N GLU A 201 2.59 16.07 7.45
CA GLU A 201 3.83 15.61 8.08
C GLU A 201 3.54 14.84 9.37
N ARG A 202 2.65 15.36 10.23
CA ARG A 202 2.26 14.65 11.46
C ARG A 202 1.60 13.31 11.16
N LEU A 203 0.69 13.24 10.18
CA LEU A 203 0.04 11.99 9.77
C LEU A 203 1.08 10.95 9.37
N TRP A 204 2.01 11.32 8.48
CA TRP A 204 3.05 10.42 8.03
C TRP A 204 3.93 9.93 9.19
N CYS A 205 4.40 10.84 10.05
CA CYS A 205 5.24 10.51 11.20
C CYS A 205 4.52 9.64 12.24
N LEU A 206 3.25 9.95 12.56
CA LEU A 206 2.44 9.19 13.51
C LEU A 206 2.14 7.78 12.97
N THR A 207 1.91 7.64 11.66
CA THR A 207 1.71 6.31 11.05
C THR A 207 2.99 5.48 11.16
N ARG A 208 4.17 6.06 10.87
CA ARG A 208 5.46 5.36 11.03
C ARG A 208 5.74 4.99 12.48
N LEU A 209 5.41 5.89 13.43
CA LEU A 209 5.54 5.60 14.85
C LEU A 209 4.63 4.45 15.28
N ALA A 210 3.37 4.46 14.84
CA ALA A 210 2.41 3.40 15.18
C ALA A 210 2.88 2.02 14.70
N GLU A 211 3.36 1.92 13.47
CA GLU A 211 3.92 0.67 12.93
C GLU A 211 5.19 0.22 13.65
N LEU A 212 6.02 1.16 14.06
CA LEU A 212 7.23 0.88 14.82
C LEU A 212 6.89 0.35 16.20
N GLU A 213 5.96 0.99 16.92
CA GLU A 213 5.51 0.56 18.24
C GLU A 213 4.76 -0.78 18.18
N GLU A 214 3.97 -1.02 17.15
CA GLU A 214 3.32 -2.30 16.92
C GLU A 214 4.35 -3.43 16.77
N ARG A 215 5.40 -3.23 15.97
CA ARG A 215 6.47 -4.22 15.83
C ARG A 215 7.18 -4.51 17.15
N ARG A 216 7.36 -3.51 18.00
CA ARG A 216 7.95 -3.65 19.35
C ARG A 216 7.03 -4.35 20.36
N GLY A 217 5.72 -4.48 20.03
CA GLY A 217 4.73 -5.00 20.97
C GLY A 217 4.15 -3.95 21.93
N GLU A 218 4.47 -2.68 21.73
CA GLU A 218 3.96 -1.54 22.51
C GLU A 218 2.57 -1.10 21.99
N PHE A 219 1.61 -2.03 22.07
CA PHE A 219 0.31 -1.91 21.41
C PHE A 219 -0.52 -0.71 21.86
N ALA A 220 -0.39 -0.28 23.11
CA ALA A 220 -1.08 0.91 23.60
C ALA A 220 -0.54 2.18 22.95
N ALA A 221 0.78 2.29 22.77
CA ALA A 221 1.44 3.40 22.12
C ALA A 221 1.12 3.40 20.61
N ALA A 222 1.16 2.22 19.97
CA ALA A 222 0.78 2.07 18.58
C ALA A 222 -0.65 2.55 18.31
N GLU A 223 -1.63 2.10 19.12
CA GLU A 223 -3.02 2.53 18.96
C GLU A 223 -3.22 4.02 19.20
N ALA A 224 -2.52 4.58 20.19
CA ALA A 224 -2.58 6.03 20.45
C ALA A 224 -2.11 6.83 19.24
N ALA A 225 -0.99 6.43 18.61
CA ALA A 225 -0.45 7.08 17.42
C ALA A 225 -1.39 6.93 16.20
N PHE A 226 -1.97 5.75 15.95
CA PHE A 226 -2.98 5.56 14.89
C PHE A 226 -4.20 6.46 15.10
N ARG A 227 -4.73 6.52 16.31
CA ARG A 227 -5.89 7.35 16.62
C ARG A 227 -5.59 8.84 16.47
N GLU A 228 -4.43 9.30 16.95
CA GLU A 228 -4.00 10.67 16.76
C GLU A 228 -3.90 11.01 15.27
N ALA A 229 -3.28 10.15 14.46
CA ALA A 229 -3.18 10.34 13.02
C ALA A 229 -4.57 10.49 12.36
N ILE A 230 -5.56 9.68 12.75
CA ILE A 230 -6.93 9.77 12.24
C ILE A 230 -7.58 11.12 12.62
N THR A 231 -7.34 11.64 13.83
CA THR A 231 -7.93 12.92 14.26
C THR A 231 -7.46 14.14 13.47
N LEU A 232 -6.37 13.99 12.71
CA LEU A 232 -5.88 15.05 11.82
C LEU A 232 -6.83 15.31 10.63
N GLY A 233 -7.73 14.37 10.32
CA GLY A 233 -8.75 14.53 9.28
C GLY A 233 -8.20 14.56 7.86
N VAL A 234 -6.93 14.18 7.65
CA VAL A 234 -6.33 14.04 6.31
C VAL A 234 -6.70 12.67 5.75
N PRO A 235 -7.36 12.59 4.60
CA PRO A 235 -7.69 11.30 3.99
C PRO A 235 -6.42 10.56 3.56
N ASP A 236 -6.24 9.34 4.06
CA ASP A 236 -5.10 8.50 3.74
C ASP A 236 -5.48 7.02 3.84
N VAL A 237 -5.47 6.33 2.70
CA VAL A 237 -5.85 4.92 2.60
C VAL A 237 -4.82 4.02 3.27
N TYR A 238 -3.54 4.42 3.27
CA TYR A 238 -2.49 3.65 3.91
C TYR A 238 -2.66 3.63 5.44
N LEU A 239 -2.91 4.79 6.06
CA LEU A 239 -3.22 4.89 7.49
C LEU A 239 -4.39 3.99 7.88
N LEU A 240 -5.50 4.07 7.12
CA LEU A 240 -6.69 3.26 7.40
C LEU A 240 -6.40 1.76 7.26
N ALA A 241 -5.63 1.36 6.26
CA ALA A 241 -5.23 -0.03 6.05
C ALA A 241 -4.32 -0.53 7.19
N ALA A 242 -3.33 0.26 7.60
CA ALA A 242 -2.41 -0.09 8.67
C ALA A 242 -3.14 -0.22 10.02
N TYR A 243 -4.04 0.72 10.34
CA TYR A 243 -4.82 0.63 11.57
C TYR A 243 -5.84 -0.53 11.54
N ALA A 244 -6.43 -0.83 10.39
CA ALA A 244 -7.29 -2.00 10.24
C ALA A 244 -6.50 -3.31 10.44
N ASP A 245 -5.27 -3.40 9.95
CA ASP A 245 -4.39 -4.55 10.17
C ASP A 245 -4.06 -4.71 11.65
N PHE A 246 -3.69 -3.62 12.34
CA PHE A 246 -3.49 -3.62 13.78
C PHE A 246 -4.73 -4.14 14.54
N LEU A 247 -5.94 -3.68 14.17
CA LEU A 247 -7.19 -4.13 14.80
C LEU A 247 -7.47 -5.61 14.54
N LEU A 248 -7.23 -6.11 13.32
CA LEU A 248 -7.36 -7.53 12.98
C LEU A 248 -6.42 -8.40 13.82
N ASP A 249 -5.18 -7.99 13.96
CA ASP A 249 -4.17 -8.70 14.75
C ASP A 249 -4.50 -8.73 16.25
N ARG A 250 -5.28 -7.78 16.74
CA ARG A 250 -5.80 -7.75 18.13
C ARG A 250 -7.17 -8.43 18.28
N GLY A 251 -7.66 -9.14 17.26
CA GLY A 251 -8.97 -9.80 17.30
C GLY A 251 -10.17 -8.83 17.30
N ARG A 252 -9.96 -7.58 16.91
CA ARG A 252 -10.96 -6.49 16.97
C ARG A 252 -11.65 -6.26 15.62
N ALA A 253 -12.01 -7.35 14.93
CA ALA A 253 -12.59 -7.32 13.58
C ALA A 253 -13.87 -6.45 13.49
N ALA A 254 -14.70 -6.38 14.53
CA ALA A 254 -15.89 -5.53 14.53
C ALA A 254 -15.54 -4.03 14.41
N GLN A 255 -14.42 -3.62 14.98
CA GLN A 255 -13.96 -2.23 14.86
C GLN A 255 -13.43 -1.92 13.44
N VAL A 256 -12.91 -2.92 12.71
CA VAL A 256 -12.54 -2.76 11.31
C VAL A 256 -13.76 -2.48 10.44
N LEU A 257 -14.88 -3.21 10.63
CA LEU A 257 -16.11 -2.93 9.91
C LEU A 257 -16.65 -1.52 10.20
N THR A 258 -16.48 -1.04 11.42
CA THR A 258 -16.86 0.33 11.79
C THR A 258 -15.92 1.38 11.19
N LEU A 259 -14.61 1.17 11.31
CA LEU A 259 -13.57 2.08 10.80
C LEU A 259 -13.67 2.28 9.29
N LEU A 260 -13.85 1.19 8.55
CA LEU A 260 -13.84 1.15 7.10
C LEU A 260 -15.23 1.20 6.46
N LYS A 261 -16.25 1.56 7.25
CA LYS A 261 -17.60 1.74 6.72
C LYS A 261 -17.56 2.68 5.50
N ASP A 262 -18.18 2.26 4.41
CA ASP A 262 -18.27 3.02 3.15
C ASP A 262 -16.92 3.19 2.40
N SER A 263 -15.87 2.43 2.79
CA SER A 263 -14.53 2.50 2.18
C SER A 263 -14.25 1.37 1.16
N GLU A 264 -15.28 0.71 0.66
CA GLU A 264 -15.17 -0.46 -0.24
C GLU A 264 -14.54 -0.16 -1.61
N ARG A 265 -14.38 1.13 -1.96
CA ARG A 265 -13.82 1.55 -3.25
C ARG A 265 -12.33 1.21 -3.38
N ALA A 266 -11.57 1.40 -2.31
CA ALA A 266 -10.15 1.09 -2.27
C ALA A 266 -9.94 -0.43 -2.06
N ASP A 267 -9.24 -1.08 -2.98
CA ASP A 267 -9.00 -2.53 -2.95
C ASP A 267 -8.32 -2.98 -1.65
N VAL A 268 -7.36 -2.20 -1.16
CA VAL A 268 -6.67 -2.50 0.09
C VAL A 268 -7.59 -2.44 1.30
N LEU A 269 -8.60 -1.57 1.31
CA LEU A 269 -9.58 -1.48 2.40
C LEU A 269 -10.68 -2.54 2.26
N LEU A 270 -11.13 -2.83 1.04
CA LEU A 270 -12.08 -3.92 0.77
C LEU A 270 -11.51 -5.27 1.22
N LEU A 271 -10.21 -5.51 1.04
CA LEU A 271 -9.55 -6.71 1.56
C LEU A 271 -9.70 -6.84 3.07
N ARG A 272 -9.47 -5.77 3.84
CA ARG A 272 -9.62 -5.76 5.31
C ARG A 272 -11.06 -5.95 5.75
N LEU A 273 -12.01 -5.34 5.02
CA LEU A 273 -13.43 -5.59 5.22
C LEU A 273 -13.81 -7.06 5.00
N ALA A 274 -13.29 -7.68 3.92
CA ALA A 274 -13.52 -9.10 3.63
C ALA A 274 -12.96 -10.01 4.73
N GLN A 275 -11.75 -9.71 5.22
CA GLN A 275 -11.13 -10.46 6.32
C GLN A 275 -11.92 -10.31 7.63
N ALA A 276 -12.28 -9.09 8.00
CA ALA A 276 -13.05 -8.81 9.21
C ALA A 276 -14.43 -9.46 9.18
N ALA A 277 -15.16 -9.31 8.07
CA ALA A 277 -16.47 -9.90 7.89
C ALA A 277 -16.44 -11.43 7.95
N LYS A 278 -15.41 -12.07 7.36
CA LYS A 278 -15.23 -13.53 7.44
C LYS A 278 -15.00 -14.00 8.88
N VAL A 279 -14.11 -13.33 9.62
CA VAL A 279 -13.82 -13.68 11.03
C VAL A 279 -15.07 -13.60 11.89
N LEU A 280 -15.90 -12.58 11.65
CA LEU A 280 -17.15 -12.36 12.40
C LEU A 280 -18.34 -13.20 11.90
N ARG A 281 -18.21 -13.89 10.78
CA ARG A 281 -19.30 -14.53 10.04
C ARG A 281 -20.43 -13.53 9.72
N ASP A 282 -20.01 -12.30 9.38
CA ASP A 282 -20.94 -11.22 9.03
C ASP A 282 -21.68 -11.52 7.73
N PRO A 283 -22.95 -11.13 7.58
CA PRO A 283 -23.73 -11.34 6.34
C PRO A 283 -23.10 -10.74 5.08
N THR A 284 -22.24 -9.73 5.22
CA THR A 284 -21.54 -9.09 4.09
C THR A 284 -20.30 -9.85 3.60
N ALA A 285 -19.84 -10.87 4.34
CA ALA A 285 -18.60 -11.60 4.06
C ALA A 285 -18.54 -12.16 2.63
N GLU A 286 -19.63 -12.83 2.21
CA GLU A 286 -19.73 -13.40 0.86
C GLU A 286 -19.72 -12.33 -0.25
N ARG A 287 -20.33 -11.16 -0.01
CA ARG A 287 -20.35 -10.05 -0.95
C ARG A 287 -18.95 -9.47 -1.12
N TYR A 288 -18.25 -9.16 -0.02
CA TYR A 288 -16.88 -8.65 -0.04
C TYR A 288 -15.90 -9.64 -0.70
N ALA A 289 -16.05 -10.94 -0.37
CA ALA A 289 -15.20 -11.97 -0.94
C ALA A 289 -15.38 -12.09 -2.47
N ARG A 290 -16.63 -12.09 -2.97
CA ARG A 290 -16.89 -12.14 -4.42
C ARG A 290 -16.37 -10.90 -5.14
N GLU A 291 -16.59 -9.72 -4.58
CA GLU A 291 -16.14 -8.48 -5.18
C GLU A 291 -14.60 -8.42 -5.25
N MET A 292 -13.92 -8.77 -4.16
CA MET A 292 -12.45 -8.79 -4.13
C MET A 292 -11.89 -9.80 -5.13
N ALA A 293 -12.47 -11.01 -5.22
CA ALA A 293 -12.08 -12.01 -6.20
C ALA A 293 -12.23 -11.50 -7.64
N ALA A 294 -13.32 -10.82 -7.95
CA ALA A 294 -13.56 -10.25 -9.28
C ALA A 294 -12.52 -9.16 -9.64
N ARG A 295 -12.11 -8.34 -8.66
CA ARG A 295 -11.08 -7.30 -8.86
C ARG A 295 -9.71 -7.93 -9.14
N PHE A 296 -9.30 -8.95 -8.38
CA PHE A 296 -8.04 -9.69 -8.66
C PHE A 296 -8.10 -10.42 -10.00
N ASP A 297 -9.26 -10.98 -10.38
CA ASP A 297 -9.45 -11.58 -11.70
C ASP A 297 -9.26 -10.56 -12.81
N ALA A 298 -9.84 -9.38 -12.66
CA ALA A 298 -9.68 -8.30 -13.64
C ALA A 298 -8.23 -7.82 -13.72
N ALA A 299 -7.51 -7.70 -12.61
CA ALA A 299 -6.09 -7.35 -12.56
C ALA A 299 -5.24 -8.39 -13.31
N ARG A 300 -5.43 -9.69 -13.04
CA ARG A 300 -4.71 -10.77 -13.75
C ARG A 300 -4.96 -10.76 -15.27
N ARG A 301 -6.22 -10.53 -15.70
CA ARG A 301 -6.54 -10.43 -17.13
C ARG A 301 -5.85 -9.27 -17.84
N ARG A 302 -5.53 -8.20 -17.13
CA ARG A 302 -4.73 -7.07 -17.64
C ARG A 302 -3.23 -7.30 -17.58
N GLY A 303 -2.77 -8.43 -17.01
CA GLY A 303 -1.35 -8.69 -16.77
C GLY A 303 -0.76 -7.87 -15.61
N ASP A 304 -1.61 -7.30 -14.75
CA ASP A 304 -1.19 -6.54 -13.57
C ASP A 304 -0.65 -7.49 -12.50
N THR A 305 0.55 -7.25 -12.04
CA THR A 305 1.26 -8.06 -11.05
C THR A 305 1.55 -7.31 -9.75
N THR A 306 1.08 -6.07 -9.62
CA THR A 306 1.36 -5.19 -8.47
C THR A 306 0.60 -5.61 -7.21
N HIS A 307 -0.47 -6.39 -7.34
CA HIS A 307 -1.37 -6.77 -6.26
C HIS A 307 -1.10 -8.16 -5.66
N ARG A 308 0.04 -8.79 -5.95
CA ARG A 308 0.36 -10.16 -5.48
C ARG A 308 0.37 -10.29 -3.95
N LYS A 309 0.81 -9.27 -3.25
CA LYS A 309 0.78 -9.19 -1.79
C LYS A 309 -0.64 -9.30 -1.25
N GLU A 310 -1.53 -8.43 -1.72
CA GLU A 310 -2.93 -8.38 -1.33
C GLU A 310 -3.67 -9.63 -1.78
N GLU A 311 -3.40 -10.13 -2.98
CA GLU A 311 -4.01 -11.37 -3.48
C GLU A 311 -3.56 -12.59 -2.67
N SER A 312 -2.29 -12.73 -2.34
CA SER A 312 -1.80 -13.80 -1.46
C SER A 312 -2.52 -13.80 -0.12
N ARG A 313 -2.63 -12.64 0.50
CA ARG A 313 -3.33 -12.43 1.77
C ARG A 313 -4.82 -12.78 1.67
N PHE A 314 -5.49 -12.38 0.59
CA PHE A 314 -6.89 -12.72 0.32
C PHE A 314 -7.08 -14.23 0.15
N VAL A 315 -6.24 -14.84 -0.68
CA VAL A 315 -6.30 -16.28 -0.98
C VAL A 315 -6.08 -17.10 0.29
N LEU A 316 -5.13 -16.70 1.15
CA LEU A 316 -4.89 -17.38 2.41
C LEU A 316 -6.02 -17.17 3.41
N ALA A 317 -6.32 -15.93 3.74
CA ALA A 317 -7.20 -15.60 4.87
C ALA A 317 -8.68 -15.76 4.52
N VAL A 318 -9.09 -15.48 3.26
CA VAL A 318 -10.50 -15.50 2.85
C VAL A 318 -10.85 -16.78 2.11
N GLN A 319 -10.02 -17.27 1.20
CA GLN A 319 -10.30 -18.48 0.42
C GLN A 319 -9.79 -19.76 1.08
N GLY A 320 -8.72 -19.70 1.89
CA GLY A 320 -8.12 -20.86 2.55
C GLY A 320 -7.25 -21.72 1.62
N ASP A 321 -6.84 -21.21 0.45
CA ASP A 321 -5.98 -21.90 -0.51
C ASP A 321 -4.50 -21.59 -0.22
N ALA A 322 -3.92 -22.34 0.71
CA ALA A 322 -2.54 -22.13 1.15
C ALA A 322 -1.49 -22.36 0.04
N PRO A 323 -1.59 -23.36 -0.84
CA PRO A 323 -0.63 -23.54 -1.93
C PRO A 323 -0.60 -22.34 -2.89
N ARG A 324 -1.75 -21.83 -3.29
CA ARG A 324 -1.84 -20.66 -4.17
C ARG A 324 -1.35 -19.40 -3.48
N ALA A 325 -1.71 -19.20 -2.21
CA ALA A 325 -1.22 -18.08 -1.41
C ALA A 325 0.31 -18.07 -1.33
N LEU A 326 0.92 -19.25 -1.11
CA LEU A 326 2.38 -19.38 -1.05
C LEU A 326 3.05 -19.01 -2.38
N ALA A 327 2.51 -19.46 -3.51
CA ALA A 327 3.04 -19.11 -4.82
C ALA A 327 3.04 -17.58 -5.04
N LEU A 328 1.92 -16.93 -4.76
CA LEU A 328 1.80 -15.46 -4.84
C LEU A 328 2.74 -14.73 -3.88
N ALA A 329 2.88 -15.23 -2.64
CA ALA A 329 3.79 -14.66 -1.65
C ALA A 329 5.26 -14.74 -2.09
N GLN A 330 5.68 -15.86 -2.69
CA GLN A 330 7.03 -16.03 -3.22
C GLN A 330 7.31 -15.06 -4.38
N GLU A 331 6.36 -14.95 -5.33
CA GLU A 331 6.48 -14.00 -6.44
C GLU A 331 6.55 -12.55 -5.95
N ASN A 332 5.76 -12.18 -4.93
CA ASN A 332 5.80 -10.86 -4.31
C ASN A 332 7.15 -10.61 -3.63
N TYR A 333 7.62 -11.56 -2.82
CA TYR A 333 8.85 -11.40 -2.03
C TYR A 333 10.11 -11.33 -2.88
N ALA A 334 10.07 -11.83 -4.10
CA ALA A 334 11.14 -11.66 -5.09
C ALA A 334 11.31 -10.20 -5.54
N VAL A 335 10.23 -9.39 -5.46
CA VAL A 335 10.18 -8.00 -5.91
C VAL A 335 10.30 -7.01 -4.74
N GLN A 336 9.61 -7.26 -3.63
CA GLN A 336 9.59 -6.37 -2.45
C GLN A 336 9.83 -7.16 -1.17
N ARG A 337 10.45 -6.51 -0.16
CA ARG A 337 10.93 -7.15 1.07
C ARG A 337 10.61 -6.31 2.30
N GLU A 338 9.39 -5.78 2.38
CA GLU A 338 8.91 -5.11 3.58
C GLU A 338 8.55 -6.13 4.68
N PRO A 339 8.45 -5.72 5.95
CA PRO A 339 8.03 -6.62 7.02
C PRO A 339 6.71 -7.35 6.77
N VAL A 340 5.75 -6.67 6.12
CA VAL A 340 4.46 -7.27 5.74
C VAL A 340 4.61 -8.33 4.67
N ASP A 341 5.52 -8.15 3.70
CA ASP A 341 5.79 -9.14 2.65
C ASP A 341 6.45 -10.39 3.23
N ALA A 342 7.39 -10.20 4.15
CA ALA A 342 8.00 -11.30 4.90
C ALA A 342 6.94 -12.07 5.71
N ARG A 343 6.05 -11.36 6.41
CA ARG A 343 4.97 -11.96 7.19
C ARG A 343 4.08 -12.83 6.32
N ILE A 344 3.61 -12.31 5.18
CA ILE A 344 2.74 -13.03 4.25
C ILE A 344 3.42 -14.30 3.74
N LEU A 345 4.71 -14.23 3.39
CA LEU A 345 5.47 -15.40 2.96
C LEU A 345 5.61 -16.44 4.08
N LEU A 346 5.92 -16.02 5.31
CA LEU A 346 6.04 -16.91 6.46
C LEU A 346 4.71 -17.58 6.81
N GLU A 347 3.60 -16.82 6.86
CA GLU A 347 2.25 -17.33 7.13
C GLU A 347 1.79 -18.32 6.05
N ALA A 348 1.99 -17.99 4.78
CA ALA A 348 1.64 -18.88 3.66
C ALA A 348 2.46 -20.15 3.64
N ALA A 349 3.77 -20.07 3.95
CA ALA A 349 4.65 -21.23 4.04
C ALA A 349 4.26 -22.19 5.19
N LEU A 350 3.88 -21.64 6.35
CA LEU A 350 3.34 -22.43 7.47
C LEU A 350 2.03 -23.12 7.08
N ALA A 351 1.09 -22.38 6.51
CA ALA A 351 -0.22 -22.92 6.10
C ALA A 351 -0.09 -24.00 5.02
N ALA A 352 0.82 -23.83 4.06
CA ALA A 352 1.12 -24.80 3.01
C ALA A 352 2.02 -25.95 3.48
N ARG A 353 2.48 -25.95 4.74
CA ARG A 353 3.43 -26.92 5.31
C ARG A 353 4.72 -27.04 4.48
N ASN A 354 5.18 -25.93 3.93
CA ASN A 354 6.39 -25.83 3.12
C ASN A 354 7.39 -24.85 3.73
N ALA A 355 8.05 -25.25 4.80
CA ALA A 355 9.02 -24.43 5.51
C ALA A 355 10.22 -24.01 4.64
N ALA A 356 10.60 -24.81 3.64
CA ALA A 356 11.71 -24.47 2.75
C ALA A 356 11.42 -23.20 1.92
N ALA A 357 10.18 -22.97 1.54
CA ALA A 357 9.75 -21.79 0.81
C ALA A 357 9.89 -20.46 1.60
N ALA A 358 9.94 -20.54 2.92
CA ALA A 358 10.12 -19.38 3.81
C ALA A 358 11.58 -18.89 3.91
N LYS A 359 12.55 -19.68 3.40
CA LYS A 359 13.98 -19.39 3.59
C LYS A 359 14.38 -17.95 3.24
N PRO A 360 13.94 -17.34 2.13
CA PRO A 360 14.33 -15.95 1.82
C PRO A 360 13.92 -14.94 2.91
N ALA A 361 12.72 -15.09 3.50
CA ALA A 361 12.26 -14.22 4.57
C ALA A 361 12.98 -14.50 5.89
N LEU A 362 13.30 -15.75 6.20
CA LEU A 362 14.10 -16.13 7.37
C LEU A 362 15.52 -15.58 7.28
N ASP A 363 16.16 -15.68 6.11
CA ASP A 363 17.48 -15.11 5.87
C ASP A 363 17.47 -13.58 6.03
N TRP A 364 16.43 -12.91 5.50
CA TRP A 364 16.27 -11.47 5.66
C TRP A 364 16.07 -11.07 7.13
N LEU A 365 15.24 -11.81 7.90
CA LEU A 365 15.07 -11.57 9.34
C LEU A 365 16.40 -11.66 10.12
N ALA A 366 17.20 -12.68 9.78
CA ALA A 366 18.51 -12.87 10.41
C ALA A 366 19.51 -11.75 10.04
N ALA A 367 19.48 -11.29 8.78
CA ALA A 367 20.40 -10.29 8.28
C ALA A 367 20.05 -8.85 8.72
N SER A 368 18.75 -8.52 8.77
CA SER A 368 18.29 -7.17 9.14
C SER A 368 18.35 -6.91 10.65
N GLY A 369 18.22 -7.95 11.45
CA GLY A 369 18.09 -7.83 12.90
C GLY A 369 16.78 -7.16 13.34
N ILE A 370 15.77 -7.08 12.47
CA ILE A 370 14.50 -6.43 12.75
C ILE A 370 13.81 -7.02 13.99
N GLU A 371 13.37 -6.16 14.87
CA GLU A 371 12.57 -6.50 16.05
C GLU A 371 11.08 -6.51 15.65
N SER A 372 10.43 -7.68 15.74
CA SER A 372 9.01 -7.80 15.42
C SER A 372 8.35 -8.94 16.19
N VAL A 373 7.45 -8.58 17.11
CA VAL A 373 6.67 -9.54 17.90
C VAL A 373 5.74 -10.40 17.04
N ALA A 374 5.38 -9.95 15.84
CA ALA A 374 4.56 -10.71 14.88
C ALA A 374 5.39 -11.72 14.08
N LEU A 375 6.63 -11.39 13.69
CA LEU A 375 7.46 -12.22 12.81
C LEU A 375 8.23 -13.30 13.58
N GLN A 376 8.67 -13.01 14.80
CA GLN A 376 9.49 -13.92 15.60
C GLN A 376 8.83 -15.29 15.83
N PRO A 377 7.55 -15.39 16.25
CA PRO A 377 6.91 -16.69 16.45
C PRO A 377 6.81 -17.52 15.16
N LEU A 378 6.54 -16.87 14.03
CA LEU A 378 6.48 -17.52 12.71
C LEU A 378 7.85 -18.09 12.31
N ALA A 379 8.90 -17.31 12.52
CA ALA A 379 10.27 -17.73 12.25
C ALA A 379 10.70 -18.91 13.12
N VAL A 380 10.37 -18.88 14.41
CA VAL A 380 10.67 -20.00 15.33
C VAL A 380 9.99 -21.28 14.84
N GLN A 381 8.69 -21.27 14.53
CA GLN A 381 7.96 -22.44 14.06
C GLN A 381 8.54 -23.01 12.76
N LEU A 382 8.85 -22.16 11.78
CA LEU A 382 9.43 -22.57 10.50
C LEU A 382 10.84 -23.15 10.67
N ASN A 383 11.67 -22.56 11.53
CA ASN A 383 13.00 -23.07 11.81
C ASN A 383 12.98 -24.46 12.49
N VAL A 384 11.98 -24.73 13.35
CA VAL A 384 11.78 -26.07 13.94
C VAL A 384 11.42 -27.07 12.83
N GLN A 385 10.52 -26.72 11.94
CA GLN A 385 10.15 -27.59 10.81
C GLN A 385 11.34 -27.87 9.87
N LEU A 386 12.16 -26.84 9.57
CA LEU A 386 13.35 -26.99 8.73
C LEU A 386 14.40 -27.92 9.37
N LYS A 387 14.55 -27.90 10.68
CA LYS A 387 15.46 -28.82 11.40
C LYS A 387 14.95 -30.26 11.39
N ALA A 388 13.64 -30.46 11.43
CA ALA A 388 13.04 -31.79 11.38
C ALA A 388 13.10 -32.46 9.98
N LEU A 389 13.39 -31.70 8.93
CA LEU A 389 13.55 -32.17 7.55
C LEU A 389 15.00 -32.56 7.20
N ARG A 390 15.95 -32.25 8.08
CA ARG A 390 17.38 -32.63 7.97
C ARG A 390 17.69 -33.91 8.73
#